data_cd50afbe9e715727d28073dd2f06438f
#
_entry.id   cd50afbe9e715727d28073dd2f06438f
#
_cell.length_a   1.000
_cell.length_b   1.000
_cell.length_c   1.000
_cell.angle_alpha   90.00
_cell.angle_beta   90.00
_cell.angle_gamma   90.00
#
_symmetry.space_group_name_H-M   'P 1'
#
loop_
_entity.id
_entity.type
_entity.pdbx_description
1 polymer ?
#
loop_
_entity_poly.entity_id
_entity_poly.type
_entity_poly.pdbx_seq_one_letter_code
_entity_poly.pdbx_strand_id
1 'polypeptide(L)'
;MPNGLAARLRRETATLHRQAERAGVMRHLLAGRVDRTAYVRLLRALYPVYVELERSLSQHPAAAPASHADLARAPALAADLGHLHGPGWERELLAVPAGVAYAARILAVAIERPPLLAAHAYVRYLGDLSGGQSLGRLVARGLSLAGEAGMAFYHFPAVADVAQCKRAFRAGLDALPFSADEADLVVDEARVAFTANIRVFEAVAC
;
A
#
# COMPACT_ATOMS: atom_id res chain seq x y z
N MET A 1 -0.76 -1.99 -23.58
CA MET A 1 -1.02 -0.84 -24.46
C MET A 1 -0.31 0.39 -23.90
N PRO A 2 0.46 1.18 -24.71
CA PRO A 2 1.15 2.37 -24.20
C PRO A 2 0.21 3.47 -23.68
N ASN A 3 -1.08 3.41 -24.02
CA ASN A 3 -2.10 4.38 -23.61
C ASN A 3 -3.12 3.81 -22.59
N GLY A 4 -2.89 2.62 -22.02
CA GLY A 4 -3.81 2.05 -21.02
C GLY A 4 -3.80 2.82 -19.70
N LEU A 5 -4.80 2.55 -18.85
CA LEU A 5 -4.97 3.19 -17.54
C LEU A 5 -3.70 3.00 -16.66
N ALA A 6 -3.13 1.80 -16.65
CA ALA A 6 -1.91 1.51 -15.86
C ALA A 6 -0.71 2.36 -16.31
N ALA A 7 -0.55 2.58 -17.63
CA ALA A 7 0.51 3.44 -18.17
C ALA A 7 0.26 4.92 -17.83
N ARG A 8 -0.98 5.38 -17.89
CA ARG A 8 -1.38 6.74 -17.50
C ARG A 8 -1.12 6.96 -16.01
N LEU A 9 -1.58 6.07 -15.14
CA LEU A 9 -1.35 6.14 -13.70
C LEU A 9 0.14 6.29 -13.39
N ARG A 10 1.00 5.43 -14.00
CA ARG A 10 2.45 5.49 -13.82
C ARG A 10 3.04 6.84 -14.22
N ARG A 11 2.65 7.37 -15.38
CA ARG A 11 3.16 8.64 -15.90
C ARG A 11 2.73 9.81 -15.04
N GLU A 12 1.44 9.88 -14.74
CA GLU A 12 0.82 11.01 -14.06
C GLU A 12 1.15 11.08 -12.56
N THR A 13 1.55 9.94 -11.94
CA THR A 13 1.93 9.89 -10.52
C THR A 13 3.43 9.80 -10.28
N ALA A 14 4.27 9.81 -11.34
CA ALA A 14 5.72 9.61 -11.23
C ALA A 14 6.42 10.61 -10.31
N THR A 15 5.97 11.86 -10.26
CA THR A 15 6.53 12.88 -9.36
C THR A 15 6.17 12.60 -7.91
N LEU A 16 4.91 12.26 -7.62
CA LEU A 16 4.45 11.91 -6.29
C LEU A 16 5.11 10.62 -5.77
N HIS A 17 5.35 9.65 -6.64
CA HIS A 17 6.11 8.45 -6.31
C HIS A 17 7.53 8.80 -5.80
N ARG A 18 8.26 9.65 -6.53
CA ARG A 18 9.59 10.11 -6.09
C ARG A 18 9.55 10.93 -4.79
N GLN A 19 8.48 11.69 -4.56
CA GLN A 19 8.27 12.40 -3.30
C GLN A 19 8.04 11.42 -2.14
N ALA A 20 7.20 10.40 -2.35
CA ALA A 20 6.93 9.37 -1.36
C ALA A 20 8.20 8.62 -0.91
N GLU A 21 9.11 8.30 -1.84
CA GLU A 21 10.40 7.66 -1.52
C GLU A 21 11.30 8.53 -0.63
N ARG A 22 11.11 9.84 -0.65
CA ARG A 22 11.90 10.82 0.13
C ARG A 22 11.19 11.31 1.39
N ALA A 23 9.93 10.92 1.59
CA ALA A 23 9.10 11.40 2.68
C ALA A 23 9.39 10.64 3.98
N GLY A 24 9.45 11.37 5.10
CA GLY A 24 9.45 10.85 6.46
C GLY A 24 10.27 9.57 6.65
N VAL A 25 9.63 8.57 7.23
CA VAL A 25 10.23 7.26 7.53
C VAL A 25 10.76 6.51 6.30
N MET A 26 10.19 6.72 5.11
CA MET A 26 10.65 6.04 3.88
C MET A 26 12.09 6.38 3.53
N ARG A 27 12.52 7.63 3.71
CA ARG A 27 13.91 8.03 3.51
C ARG A 27 14.87 7.23 4.42
N HIS A 28 14.49 7.01 5.68
CA HIS A 28 15.30 6.24 6.64
C HIS A 28 15.28 4.74 6.30
N LEU A 29 14.14 4.22 5.90
CA LEU A 29 13.95 2.84 5.48
C LEU A 29 14.83 2.49 4.26
N LEU A 30 14.79 3.33 3.23
CA LEU A 30 15.59 3.17 2.02
C LEU A 30 17.10 3.32 2.27
N ALA A 31 17.48 4.08 3.31
CA ALA A 31 18.87 4.18 3.76
C ALA A 31 19.30 3.04 4.69
N GLY A 32 18.41 2.08 5.02
CA GLY A 32 18.67 0.99 5.97
C GLY A 32 18.88 1.46 7.41
N ARG A 33 18.31 2.61 7.78
CA ARG A 33 18.50 3.28 9.09
C ARG A 33 17.20 3.46 9.87
N VAL A 34 16.22 2.61 9.64
CA VAL A 34 14.98 2.62 10.42
C VAL A 34 15.21 1.93 11.77
N ASP A 35 14.72 2.52 12.84
CA ASP A 35 14.65 1.85 14.14
C ASP A 35 13.33 1.06 14.30
N ARG A 36 13.29 0.16 15.31
CA ARG A 36 12.13 -0.69 15.58
C ARG A 36 10.87 0.13 15.88
N THR A 37 10.99 1.20 16.65
CA THR A 37 9.85 2.03 17.05
C THR A 37 9.21 2.70 15.84
N ALA A 38 10.02 3.32 14.97
CA ALA A 38 9.54 3.93 13.73
C ALA A 38 8.94 2.90 12.78
N TYR A 39 9.53 1.70 12.68
CA TYR A 39 8.99 0.63 11.85
C TYR A 39 7.65 0.13 12.38
N VAL A 40 7.52 -0.15 13.67
CA VAL A 40 6.24 -0.54 14.31
C VAL A 40 5.18 0.53 14.09
N ARG A 41 5.53 1.82 14.26
CA ARG A 41 4.61 2.93 13.99
C ARG A 41 4.17 3.00 12.53
N LEU A 42 5.08 2.70 11.58
CA LEU A 42 4.73 2.63 10.16
C LEU A 42 3.71 1.51 9.91
N LEU A 43 3.97 0.30 10.41
CA LEU A 43 3.03 -0.82 10.26
C LEU A 43 1.67 -0.48 10.91
N ARG A 44 1.69 0.15 12.10
CA ARG A 44 0.46 0.58 12.79
C ARG A 44 -0.32 1.63 11.98
N ALA A 45 0.38 2.53 11.29
CA ALA A 45 -0.25 3.54 10.43
C ALA A 45 -0.85 2.93 9.16
N LEU A 46 -0.19 1.92 8.59
CA LEU A 46 -0.65 1.25 7.37
C LEU A 46 -1.80 0.26 7.63
N TYR A 47 -1.88 -0.32 8.83
CA TYR A 47 -2.87 -1.35 9.14
C TYR A 47 -4.32 -0.92 8.81
N PRO A 48 -4.86 0.21 9.31
CA PRO A 48 -6.23 0.62 8.99
C PRO A 48 -6.43 0.89 7.49
N VAL A 49 -5.39 1.31 6.77
CA VAL A 49 -5.44 1.57 5.33
C VAL A 49 -5.72 0.26 4.57
N TYR A 50 -5.01 -0.82 4.91
CA TYR A 50 -5.20 -2.10 4.24
C TYR A 50 -6.49 -2.79 4.68
N VAL A 51 -6.84 -2.75 5.97
CA VAL A 51 -8.13 -3.26 6.45
C VAL A 51 -9.28 -2.65 5.65
N GLU A 52 -9.29 -1.33 5.50
CA GLU A 52 -10.37 -0.65 4.79
C GLU A 52 -10.31 -0.90 3.27
N LEU A 53 -9.12 -0.89 2.67
CA LEU A 53 -8.96 -1.16 1.25
C LEU A 53 -9.45 -2.57 0.88
N GLU A 54 -9.03 -3.57 1.62
CA GLU A 54 -9.36 -4.97 1.37
C GLU A 54 -10.86 -5.24 1.61
N ARG A 55 -11.43 -4.65 2.68
CA ARG A 55 -12.86 -4.69 2.93
C ARG A 55 -13.66 -4.06 1.78
N SER A 56 -13.26 -2.86 1.35
CA SER A 56 -13.94 -2.12 0.28
C SER A 56 -13.85 -2.84 -1.06
N LEU A 57 -12.67 -3.39 -1.42
CA LEU A 57 -12.49 -4.14 -2.65
C LEU A 57 -13.28 -5.45 -2.66
N SER A 58 -13.43 -6.12 -1.52
CA SER A 58 -14.27 -7.34 -1.43
C SER A 58 -15.75 -7.04 -1.66
N GLN A 59 -16.21 -5.84 -1.28
CA GLN A 59 -17.58 -5.38 -1.52
C GLN A 59 -17.80 -4.85 -2.95
N HIS A 60 -16.73 -4.43 -3.62
CA HIS A 60 -16.77 -3.85 -4.96
C HIS A 60 -15.78 -4.55 -5.92
N PRO A 61 -15.95 -5.84 -6.22
CA PRO A 61 -14.98 -6.63 -6.97
C PRO A 61 -14.73 -6.12 -8.40
N ALA A 62 -15.68 -5.37 -8.98
CA ALA A 62 -15.52 -4.74 -10.29
C ALA A 62 -14.59 -3.51 -10.28
N ALA A 63 -14.21 -3.01 -9.11
CA ALA A 63 -13.37 -1.83 -8.97
C ALA A 63 -11.86 -2.12 -8.94
N ALA A 64 -11.45 -3.39 -8.98
CA ALA A 64 -10.05 -3.79 -8.95
C ALA A 64 -9.76 -4.99 -9.86
N PRO A 65 -8.50 -5.17 -10.28
CA PRO A 65 -8.08 -6.38 -10.97
C PRO A 65 -8.38 -7.63 -10.15
N ALA A 66 -8.82 -8.72 -10.79
CA ALA A 66 -9.24 -9.96 -10.14
C ALA A 66 -8.18 -10.58 -9.19
N SER A 67 -6.89 -10.35 -9.47
CA SER A 67 -5.77 -10.84 -8.65
C SER A 67 -5.55 -10.09 -7.33
N HIS A 68 -6.38 -9.11 -6.97
CA HIS A 68 -6.18 -8.31 -5.76
C HIS A 68 -6.31 -9.12 -4.45
N ALA A 69 -7.10 -10.19 -4.43
CA ALA A 69 -7.30 -11.02 -3.24
C ALA A 69 -5.99 -11.69 -2.76
N ASP A 70 -5.12 -12.11 -3.70
CA ASP A 70 -3.81 -12.70 -3.39
C ASP A 70 -2.81 -11.67 -2.83
N LEU A 71 -3.16 -10.39 -2.88
CA LEU A 71 -2.31 -9.28 -2.46
C LEU A 71 -2.71 -8.71 -1.09
N ALA A 72 -3.64 -9.33 -0.38
CA ALA A 72 -4.07 -8.88 0.94
C ALA A 72 -2.89 -8.75 1.92
N ARG A 73 -2.80 -7.62 2.62
CA ARG A 73 -1.69 -7.29 3.54
C ARG A 73 -2.13 -7.05 4.98
N ALA A 74 -3.42 -6.83 5.25
CA ALA A 74 -3.90 -6.60 6.61
C ALA A 74 -3.54 -7.75 7.58
N PRO A 75 -3.72 -9.03 7.21
CA PRO A 75 -3.28 -10.13 8.07
C PRO A 75 -1.76 -10.16 8.31
N ALA A 76 -0.97 -9.86 7.29
CA ALA A 76 0.48 -9.81 7.41
C ALA A 76 0.95 -8.67 8.32
N LEU A 77 0.33 -7.48 8.20
CA LEU A 77 0.57 -6.34 9.10
C LEU A 77 0.23 -6.68 10.55
N ALA A 78 -0.90 -7.35 10.80
CA ALA A 78 -1.28 -7.79 12.13
C ALA A 78 -0.28 -8.80 12.73
N ALA A 79 0.18 -9.75 11.91
CA ALA A 79 1.20 -10.71 12.32
C ALA A 79 2.53 -10.04 12.68
N ASP A 80 3.00 -9.09 11.86
CA ASP A 80 4.22 -8.34 12.11
C ASP A 80 4.11 -7.47 13.37
N LEU A 81 2.98 -6.77 13.57
CA LEU A 81 2.72 -5.99 14.77
C LEU A 81 2.69 -6.89 16.02
N GLY A 82 2.03 -8.04 15.93
CA GLY A 82 2.02 -9.03 17.01
C GLY A 82 3.42 -9.55 17.36
N HIS A 83 4.27 -9.78 16.35
CA HIS A 83 5.67 -10.23 16.57
C HIS A 83 6.57 -9.12 17.12
N LEU A 84 6.46 -7.90 16.59
CA LEU A 84 7.38 -6.81 16.91
C LEU A 84 7.04 -6.08 18.20
N HIS A 85 5.75 -6.00 18.55
CA HIS A 85 5.26 -5.29 19.73
C HIS A 85 4.71 -6.27 20.79
N GLY A 86 3.98 -7.28 20.35
CA GLY A 86 3.28 -8.22 21.23
C GLY A 86 1.78 -8.30 20.96
N PRO A 87 1.07 -9.25 21.57
CA PRO A 87 -0.33 -9.54 21.27
C PRO A 87 -1.31 -8.41 21.65
N GLY A 88 -0.87 -7.46 22.51
CA GLY A 88 -1.65 -6.30 22.93
C GLY A 88 -1.58 -5.08 21.99
N TRP A 89 -0.87 -5.16 20.87
CA TRP A 89 -0.54 -4.02 20.01
C TRP A 89 -1.74 -3.15 19.60
N GLU A 90 -2.91 -3.74 19.40
CA GLU A 90 -4.11 -2.99 18.98
C GLU A 90 -4.55 -1.94 20.02
N ARG A 91 -4.41 -2.27 21.30
CA ARG A 91 -4.80 -1.41 22.44
C ARG A 91 -3.66 -0.52 22.92
N GLU A 92 -2.43 -1.00 22.80
CA GLU A 92 -1.24 -0.36 23.36
C GLU A 92 -0.61 0.65 22.41
N LEU A 93 -0.67 0.38 21.11
CA LEU A 93 -0.17 1.30 20.09
C LEU A 93 -1.25 2.30 19.68
N LEU A 94 -0.99 3.57 19.92
CA LEU A 94 -1.87 4.64 19.46
C LEU A 94 -2.04 4.60 17.94
N ALA A 95 -3.28 4.82 17.50
CA ALA A 95 -3.56 5.00 16.08
C ALA A 95 -2.81 6.22 15.54
N VAL A 96 -2.22 6.09 14.35
CA VAL A 96 -1.58 7.20 13.65
C VAL A 96 -2.63 7.97 12.86
N PRO A 97 -2.91 9.25 13.17
CA PRO A 97 -4.02 9.99 12.57
C PRO A 97 -3.99 10.02 11.05
N ALA A 98 -2.82 10.09 10.42
CA ALA A 98 -2.66 10.07 8.97
C ALA A 98 -3.12 8.74 8.34
N GLY A 99 -2.86 7.61 9.00
CA GLY A 99 -3.35 6.29 8.57
C GLY A 99 -4.87 6.18 8.67
N VAL A 100 -5.44 6.67 9.78
CA VAL A 100 -6.89 6.73 9.97
C VAL A 100 -7.56 7.61 8.92
N ALA A 101 -6.99 8.79 8.64
CA ALA A 101 -7.51 9.70 7.62
C ALA A 101 -7.44 9.08 6.20
N TYR A 102 -6.39 8.32 5.91
CA TYR A 102 -6.29 7.62 4.63
C TYR A 102 -7.34 6.50 4.51
N ALA A 103 -7.54 5.71 5.56
CA ALA A 103 -8.61 4.70 5.61
C ALA A 103 -10.00 5.33 5.43
N ALA A 104 -10.26 6.46 6.09
CA ALA A 104 -11.50 7.21 5.94
C ALA A 104 -11.73 7.71 4.50
N ARG A 105 -10.67 8.12 3.77
CA ARG A 105 -10.78 8.46 2.34
C ARG A 105 -11.16 7.25 1.50
N ILE A 106 -10.56 6.09 1.75
CA ILE A 106 -10.91 4.84 1.04
C ILE A 106 -12.38 4.48 1.27
N LEU A 107 -12.86 4.58 2.51
CA LEU A 107 -14.27 4.35 2.84
C LEU A 107 -15.20 5.33 2.10
N ALA A 108 -14.88 6.62 2.10
CA ALA A 108 -15.66 7.63 1.39
C ALA A 108 -15.74 7.31 -0.11
N VAL A 109 -14.61 6.95 -0.73
CA VAL A 109 -14.55 6.52 -2.13
C VAL A 109 -15.40 5.27 -2.38
N ALA A 110 -15.35 4.28 -1.48
CA ALA A 110 -16.15 3.06 -1.60
C ALA A 110 -17.65 3.33 -1.60
N ILE A 111 -18.09 4.34 -0.83
CA ILE A 111 -19.51 4.72 -0.73
C ILE A 111 -19.94 5.59 -1.93
N GLU A 112 -19.15 6.60 -2.27
CA GLU A 112 -19.55 7.63 -3.23
C GLU A 112 -19.27 7.22 -4.68
N ARG A 113 -18.11 6.61 -4.95
CA ARG A 113 -17.64 6.24 -6.30
C ARG A 113 -16.73 5.02 -6.27
N PRO A 114 -17.27 3.80 -6.08
CA PRO A 114 -16.47 2.57 -5.97
C PRO A 114 -15.42 2.35 -7.06
N PRO A 115 -15.62 2.74 -8.35
CA PRO A 115 -14.58 2.63 -9.38
C PRO A 115 -13.23 3.29 -9.00
N LEU A 116 -13.23 4.34 -8.19
CA LEU A 116 -12.01 5.03 -7.77
C LEU A 116 -11.15 4.20 -6.78
N LEU A 117 -11.66 3.10 -6.22
CA LEU A 117 -10.88 2.14 -5.45
C LEU A 117 -9.71 1.56 -6.26
N ALA A 118 -9.83 1.51 -7.61
CA ALA A 118 -8.74 1.12 -8.49
C ALA A 118 -7.47 1.95 -8.28
N ALA A 119 -7.61 3.25 -7.97
CA ALA A 119 -6.50 4.14 -7.69
C ALA A 119 -5.75 3.76 -6.42
N HIS A 120 -6.48 3.44 -5.35
CA HIS A 120 -5.89 3.00 -4.08
C HIS A 120 -5.23 1.62 -4.21
N ALA A 121 -5.88 0.68 -4.91
CA ALA A 121 -5.31 -0.63 -5.22
C ALA A 121 -4.01 -0.50 -6.02
N TYR A 122 -3.98 0.37 -7.04
CA TYR A 122 -2.78 0.68 -7.81
C TYR A 122 -1.65 1.19 -6.94
N VAL A 123 -1.90 2.24 -6.15
CA VAL A 123 -0.87 2.89 -5.32
C VAL A 123 -0.29 1.93 -4.29
N ARG A 124 -1.16 1.12 -3.63
CA ARG A 124 -0.72 0.20 -2.59
C ARG A 124 -0.10 -1.05 -3.17
N TYR A 125 -0.86 -1.88 -3.87
CA TYR A 125 -0.38 -3.21 -4.27
C TYR A 125 0.78 -3.18 -5.27
N LEU A 126 0.75 -2.31 -6.31
CA LEU A 126 1.90 -2.23 -7.21
C LEU A 126 3.13 -1.60 -6.55
N GLY A 127 2.94 -0.71 -5.57
CA GLY A 127 4.02 -0.19 -4.73
C GLY A 127 4.69 -1.30 -3.94
N ASP A 128 3.90 -2.10 -3.24
CA ASP A 128 4.38 -3.20 -2.42
C ASP A 128 5.05 -4.30 -3.24
N LEU A 129 4.44 -4.71 -4.35
CA LEU A 129 5.03 -5.68 -5.30
C LEU A 129 6.32 -5.17 -5.97
N SER A 130 6.51 -3.85 -6.09
CA SER A 130 7.68 -3.29 -6.75
C SER A 130 8.84 -3.00 -5.80
N GLY A 131 8.56 -2.51 -4.61
CA GLY A 131 9.55 -2.13 -3.60
C GLY A 131 9.72 -3.12 -2.44
N GLY A 132 8.68 -3.94 -2.18
CA GLY A 132 8.56 -4.71 -0.95
C GLY A 132 9.75 -5.62 -0.67
N GLN A 133 10.20 -6.43 -1.63
CA GLN A 133 11.34 -7.33 -1.42
C GLN A 133 12.64 -6.60 -1.06
N SER A 134 12.89 -5.45 -1.69
CA SER A 134 14.07 -4.64 -1.38
C SER A 134 13.95 -3.97 -0.02
N LEU A 135 12.77 -3.42 0.29
CA LEU A 135 12.48 -2.83 1.59
C LEU A 135 12.54 -3.86 2.70
N GLY A 136 11.99 -5.07 2.51
CA GLY A 136 12.08 -6.16 3.48
C GLY A 136 13.52 -6.52 3.84
N ARG A 137 14.42 -6.61 2.83
CA ARG A 137 15.86 -6.85 3.08
C ARG A 137 16.54 -5.71 3.85
N LEU A 138 16.14 -4.46 3.60
CA LEU A 138 16.67 -3.31 4.33
C LEU A 138 16.19 -3.30 5.77
N VAL A 139 14.91 -3.59 6.01
CA VAL A 139 14.33 -3.72 7.36
C VAL A 139 14.99 -4.86 8.12
N ALA A 140 15.11 -6.06 7.51
CA ALA A 140 15.74 -7.21 8.13
C ALA A 140 17.15 -6.87 8.64
N ARG A 141 17.94 -6.23 7.79
CA ARG A 141 19.31 -5.81 8.17
C ARG A 141 19.31 -4.73 9.23
N GLY A 142 18.49 -3.67 9.05
CA GLY A 142 18.46 -2.53 9.96
C GLY A 142 18.00 -2.90 11.38
N LEU A 143 17.09 -3.85 11.49
CA LEU A 143 16.53 -4.32 12.76
C LEU A 143 17.13 -5.63 13.27
N SER A 144 18.10 -6.21 12.55
CA SER A 144 18.71 -7.50 12.87
C SER A 144 17.66 -8.62 13.04
N LEU A 145 16.63 -8.63 12.19
CA LEU A 145 15.58 -9.64 12.20
C LEU A 145 16.08 -10.93 11.55
N ALA A 146 15.83 -12.06 12.22
CA ALA A 146 16.13 -13.38 11.70
C ALA A 146 14.88 -14.03 11.07
N GLY A 147 15.04 -14.62 9.89
CA GLY A 147 13.92 -15.24 9.17
C GLY A 147 12.90 -14.23 8.64
N GLU A 148 11.63 -14.64 8.58
CA GLU A 148 10.53 -13.83 8.01
C GLU A 148 9.67 -13.12 9.08
N ALA A 149 9.88 -13.47 10.35
CA ALA A 149 9.08 -12.91 11.45
C ALA A 149 9.31 -11.40 11.60
N GLY A 150 8.22 -10.65 11.62
CA GLY A 150 8.23 -9.17 11.63
C GLY A 150 8.39 -8.53 10.26
N MET A 151 8.35 -9.32 9.17
CA MET A 151 8.46 -8.87 7.78
C MET A 151 7.44 -9.51 6.84
N ALA A 152 6.40 -10.15 7.37
CA ALA A 152 5.35 -10.79 6.59
C ALA A 152 4.66 -9.80 5.62
N PHE A 153 4.63 -8.52 5.97
CA PHE A 153 4.11 -7.45 5.11
C PHE A 153 4.79 -7.39 3.73
N TYR A 154 6.09 -7.69 3.66
CA TYR A 154 6.86 -7.65 2.40
C TYR A 154 6.84 -8.98 1.64
N HIS A 155 6.25 -10.01 2.20
CA HIS A 155 6.18 -11.35 1.62
C HIS A 155 4.78 -11.62 1.07
N PHE A 156 4.74 -12.18 -0.13
CA PHE A 156 3.50 -12.50 -0.84
C PHE A 156 3.48 -14.03 -1.10
N PRO A 157 3.10 -14.85 -0.11
CA PRO A 157 3.20 -16.31 -0.24
C PRO A 157 2.31 -16.90 -1.35
N ALA A 158 1.21 -16.22 -1.68
CA ALA A 158 0.32 -16.61 -2.78
C ALA A 158 0.87 -16.22 -4.17
N VAL A 159 1.97 -15.45 -4.24
CA VAL A 159 2.52 -14.92 -5.50
C VAL A 159 3.82 -15.63 -5.84
N ALA A 160 3.76 -16.65 -6.69
CA ALA A 160 4.93 -17.41 -7.14
C ALA A 160 5.88 -16.59 -8.03
N ASP A 161 5.35 -15.75 -8.91
CA ASP A 161 6.12 -14.85 -9.79
C ASP A 161 5.62 -13.42 -9.66
N VAL A 162 6.37 -12.59 -8.93
CA VAL A 162 6.07 -11.17 -8.71
C VAL A 162 6.05 -10.38 -10.03
N ALA A 163 6.90 -10.70 -11.00
CA ALA A 163 6.92 -10.01 -12.29
C ALA A 163 5.68 -10.33 -13.11
N GLN A 164 5.25 -11.59 -13.12
CA GLN A 164 4.00 -12.00 -13.75
C GLN A 164 2.78 -11.38 -13.06
N CYS A 165 2.75 -11.39 -11.72
CA CYS A 165 1.68 -10.77 -10.94
C CYS A 165 1.54 -9.28 -11.28
N LYS A 166 2.65 -8.52 -11.33
CA LYS A 166 2.64 -7.11 -11.73
C LYS A 166 2.15 -6.88 -13.16
N ARG A 167 2.49 -7.78 -14.09
CA ARG A 167 1.96 -7.70 -15.47
C ARG A 167 0.46 -7.96 -15.49
N ALA A 168 0.01 -9.01 -14.81
CA ALA A 168 -1.42 -9.35 -14.70
C ALA A 168 -2.23 -8.24 -14.05
N PHE A 169 -1.72 -7.65 -12.96
CA PHE A 169 -2.37 -6.53 -12.28
C PHE A 169 -2.53 -5.31 -13.21
N ARG A 170 -1.48 -4.94 -13.97
CA ARG A 170 -1.57 -3.83 -14.93
C ARG A 170 -2.54 -4.13 -16.06
N ALA A 171 -2.50 -5.35 -16.61
CA ALA A 171 -3.45 -5.77 -17.63
C ALA A 171 -4.89 -5.75 -17.11
N GLY A 172 -5.10 -6.15 -15.86
CA GLY A 172 -6.39 -6.08 -15.19
C GLY A 172 -6.90 -4.63 -15.02
N LEU A 173 -6.00 -3.68 -14.67
CA LEU A 173 -6.35 -2.25 -14.62
C LEU A 173 -6.77 -1.73 -16.02
N ASP A 174 -6.05 -2.13 -17.06
CA ASP A 174 -6.34 -1.72 -18.44
C ASP A 174 -7.63 -2.35 -18.98
N ALA A 175 -8.09 -3.43 -18.38
CA ALA A 175 -9.32 -4.15 -18.75
C ALA A 175 -10.56 -3.69 -17.96
N LEU A 176 -10.41 -2.82 -16.96
CA LEU A 176 -11.56 -2.28 -16.23
C LEU A 176 -12.48 -1.49 -17.18
N PRO A 177 -13.81 -1.65 -17.07
CA PRO A 177 -14.77 -1.08 -18.02
C PRO A 177 -15.04 0.41 -17.74
N PHE A 178 -13.96 1.19 -17.62
CA PHE A 178 -14.06 2.63 -17.34
C PHE A 178 -14.18 3.43 -18.63
N SER A 179 -15.08 4.40 -18.63
CA SER A 179 -15.09 5.48 -19.62
C SER A 179 -13.82 6.34 -19.54
N ALA A 180 -13.60 7.20 -20.52
CA ALA A 180 -12.47 8.13 -20.50
C ALA A 180 -12.52 9.07 -19.26
N ASP A 181 -13.72 9.58 -18.95
CA ASP A 181 -13.93 10.46 -17.80
C ASP A 181 -13.70 9.73 -16.45
N GLU A 182 -14.13 8.48 -16.34
CA GLU A 182 -13.85 7.66 -15.16
C GLU A 182 -12.37 7.37 -15.01
N ALA A 183 -11.68 7.08 -16.11
CA ALA A 183 -10.24 6.88 -16.09
C ALA A 183 -9.48 8.15 -15.67
N ASP A 184 -9.94 9.34 -16.05
CA ASP A 184 -9.42 10.63 -15.59
C ASP A 184 -9.61 10.79 -14.07
N LEU A 185 -10.79 10.50 -13.56
CA LEU A 185 -11.07 10.54 -12.12
C LEU A 185 -10.22 9.54 -11.33
N VAL A 186 -9.98 8.34 -11.88
CA VAL A 186 -9.08 7.35 -11.24
C VAL A 186 -7.64 7.87 -11.18
N VAL A 187 -7.17 8.57 -12.21
CA VAL A 187 -5.84 9.19 -12.20
C VAL A 187 -5.76 10.30 -11.15
N ASP A 188 -6.77 11.14 -11.05
CA ASP A 188 -6.82 12.20 -10.04
C ASP A 188 -6.88 11.61 -8.62
N GLU A 189 -7.68 10.57 -8.41
CA GLU A 189 -7.73 9.88 -7.12
C GLU A 189 -6.39 9.20 -6.77
N ALA A 190 -5.64 8.70 -7.76
CA ALA A 190 -4.31 8.16 -7.51
C ALA A 190 -3.32 9.22 -6.99
N ARG A 191 -3.46 10.49 -7.42
CA ARG A 191 -2.71 11.62 -6.85
C ARG A 191 -3.09 11.88 -5.40
N VAL A 192 -4.39 11.80 -5.08
CA VAL A 192 -4.88 11.89 -3.68
C VAL A 192 -4.33 10.75 -2.84
N ALA A 193 -4.38 9.51 -3.34
CA ALA A 193 -3.86 8.33 -2.65
C ALA A 193 -2.35 8.43 -2.38
N PHE A 194 -1.54 8.89 -3.35
CA PHE A 194 -0.10 9.15 -3.12
C PHE A 194 0.13 10.23 -2.07
N THR A 195 -0.65 11.31 -2.11
CA THR A 195 -0.55 12.41 -1.11
C THR A 195 -0.89 11.91 0.28
N ALA A 196 -1.95 11.10 0.42
CA ALA A 196 -2.30 10.48 1.70
C ALA A 196 -1.18 9.55 2.20
N ASN A 197 -0.58 8.76 1.31
CA ASN A 197 0.53 7.88 1.63
C ASN A 197 1.78 8.66 2.08
N ILE A 198 2.11 9.79 1.43
CA ILE A 198 3.20 10.69 1.85
C ILE A 198 2.95 11.20 3.26
N ARG A 199 1.72 11.65 3.57
CA ARG A 199 1.34 12.11 4.92
C ARG A 199 1.52 11.01 5.98
N VAL A 200 1.20 9.75 5.63
CA VAL A 200 1.45 8.61 6.51
C VAL A 200 2.94 8.47 6.81
N PHE A 201 3.80 8.56 5.81
CA PHE A 201 5.25 8.46 5.98
C PHE A 201 5.83 9.61 6.80
N GLU A 202 5.35 10.84 6.59
CA GLU A 202 5.75 12.03 7.33
C GLU A 202 5.32 11.98 8.80
N ALA A 203 4.12 11.46 9.09
CA ALA A 203 3.60 11.31 10.44
C ALA A 203 4.36 10.28 11.28
N VAL A 204 5.16 9.45 10.66
CA VAL A 204 6.01 8.42 11.29
C VAL A 204 7.50 8.83 11.28
N ALA A 205 7.82 10.06 10.90
CA ALA A 205 9.20 10.53 10.91
C ALA A 205 9.85 10.33 12.30
N CYS A 206 11.09 9.85 12.30
CA CYS A 206 11.93 9.64 13.47
C CYS A 206 12.37 10.95 14.09
#